data_da20804ad71fa868ccac9f320907861d
#
_entry.id   da20804ad71fa868ccac9f320907861d
#
_cell.length_a   1.000
_cell.length_b   1.000
_cell.length_c   1.000
_cell.angle_alpha   90.00
_cell.angle_beta   90.00
_cell.angle_gamma   90.00
#
_symmetry.space_group_name_H-M   'P 1'
#
loop_
_entity.id
_entity.type
_entity.pdbx_description
1 polymer ?
#
loop_
_entity_poly.entity_id
_entity_poly.type
_entity_poly.pdbx_seq_one_letter_code
_entity_poly.pdbx_strand_id
1 'polypeptide(L)'
;MKLQKLTKIKLHTMTTFYGEPGSGKAEYIGNIIHTPSGIKFFGDLEVGDFVFDRFGKPTKVVGIFPQGELDAYEVELTDGRKGVYNDEHLWGILTSRNNISVKSLKQLMEEGISKVDAKGNTHSIHSIPTHSWVMYEEKPVDTDPYVLGAFLANGSLSSEYLTLSTSDEFIVSKVADILGYTYKKNSEKNYNWSFYSEEGKLVKTSSINFYGNLGKLSHEKFIPEEYLVNSKEVRLNLLKGLMDNDGTIGAKHRGGKVSYSTSSRELMKDFTRLVGSLGYCYGVSEDKRKKNVNYTIIPQVPNSEKKHLFTLPRKLDRALAVEHNELRKDFKRVGIKAVRPLGKKLPMMCIKVDNEEELYLSNNFIVTHNTTYINTLPGKVLVIDTDRGLASVDPDERFAVAECHTWNDVLEAMIYAKDFDSLAVDHLTGVQELLYKHIMEKASSKKMTLPMYGEASTILKGLIDDLVALSYAGKNVYVICQQKSVNLEDVVDENIPASIIPNLMESVGKYLTASSRVIGHTERVLKSKVVKGVKKSKDFYQVRLSGNPAYNLKVTRKPVLSIPETVINPTWEAIVGYTDGTTQAKEAKAKETKEETKGE
;
A
#
# COMPACT_ATOMS: atom_id res chain seq x y z
N MET A 1 -21.44 44.20 37.42
CA MET A 1 -21.34 43.12 36.42
C MET A 1 -22.38 43.35 35.34
N LYS A 2 -22.02 43.81 34.13
CA LYS A 2 -22.97 43.99 33.03
C LYS A 2 -23.14 42.61 32.36
N LEU A 3 -24.32 42.04 32.46
CA LEU A 3 -24.71 40.88 31.70
C LEU A 3 -24.75 41.25 30.21
N GLN A 4 -23.76 40.82 29.45
CA GLN A 4 -23.84 40.92 27.98
C GLN A 4 -24.90 39.92 27.49
N LYS A 5 -25.78 40.39 26.61
CA LYS A 5 -26.71 39.53 25.87
C LYS A 5 -25.91 38.44 25.17
N LEU A 6 -26.23 37.16 25.46
CA LEU A 6 -25.67 35.97 24.83
C LEU A 6 -26.11 35.92 23.33
N THR A 7 -25.38 36.62 22.46
CA THR A 7 -25.75 36.75 21.03
C THR A 7 -25.01 35.76 20.12
N LYS A 8 -24.21 34.89 20.54
CA LYS A 8 -23.62 33.67 19.90
C LYS A 8 -22.45 33.20 20.74
N ILE A 9 -22.63 32.14 21.48
CA ILE A 9 -21.49 31.42 22.07
C ILE A 9 -20.76 30.72 20.91
N LYS A 10 -19.55 31.19 20.59
CA LYS A 10 -18.66 30.47 19.67
C LYS A 10 -18.24 29.19 20.39
N LEU A 11 -18.71 28.06 19.90
CA LEU A 11 -18.34 26.75 20.45
C LEU A 11 -16.86 26.50 20.14
N HIS A 12 -16.08 26.05 21.11
CA HIS A 12 -14.68 25.67 20.87
C HIS A 12 -14.57 24.41 20.00
N THR A 13 -13.45 24.18 19.35
CA THR A 13 -13.25 23.14 18.33
C THR A 13 -12.34 22.02 18.78
N MET A 14 -11.96 21.92 20.08
CA MET A 14 -11.06 20.87 20.55
C MET A 14 -11.66 19.48 20.32
N THR A 15 -10.97 18.69 19.51
CA THR A 15 -11.35 17.31 19.13
C THR A 15 -10.26 16.35 19.60
N THR A 16 -10.65 15.27 20.27
CA THR A 16 -9.74 14.23 20.72
C THR A 16 -10.10 12.90 20.08
N PHE A 17 -9.11 12.24 19.46
CA PHE A 17 -9.25 10.87 18.98
C PHE A 17 -8.27 9.98 19.71
N TYR A 18 -8.67 8.73 19.93
CA TYR A 18 -7.81 7.70 20.49
C TYR A 18 -7.99 6.39 19.73
N GLY A 19 -6.91 5.62 19.65
CA GLY A 19 -6.88 4.36 18.90
C GLY A 19 -5.55 3.64 19.10
N GLU A 20 -5.35 2.57 18.35
CA GLU A 20 -4.08 1.85 18.39
C GLU A 20 -2.92 2.73 17.92
N PRO A 21 -1.70 2.56 18.50
CA PRO A 21 -0.50 3.23 18.04
C PRO A 21 -0.23 2.91 16.57
N GLY A 22 0.16 3.87 15.77
CA GLY A 22 0.41 3.57 14.36
C GLY A 22 0.74 4.79 13.50
N SER A 23 1.74 5.58 13.87
CA SER A 23 2.21 6.71 13.08
C SER A 23 3.50 6.45 12.28
N GLY A 24 4.31 5.46 12.65
CA GLY A 24 5.61 5.20 12.04
C GLY A 24 5.60 4.35 10.76
N LYS A 25 4.77 4.64 9.77
CA LYS A 25 4.56 3.83 8.57
C LYS A 25 5.55 4.19 7.47
N ALA A 26 6.76 3.62 7.46
CA ALA A 26 7.77 4.05 6.54
C ALA A 26 8.34 2.92 5.67
N GLU A 27 8.66 3.29 4.43
CA GLU A 27 9.28 2.47 3.41
C GLU A 27 10.62 3.08 3.03
N TYR A 28 11.62 2.23 2.74
CA TYR A 28 12.95 2.69 2.34
C TYR A 28 12.92 3.48 1.03
N ILE A 29 13.51 4.67 1.00
CA ILE A 29 13.53 5.55 -0.17
C ILE A 29 14.20 4.91 -1.41
N GLY A 30 15.09 3.94 -1.22
CA GLY A 30 15.72 3.16 -2.30
C GLY A 30 14.87 1.99 -2.80
N ASN A 31 13.68 1.75 -2.28
CA ASN A 31 12.74 0.82 -2.87
C ASN A 31 12.29 1.36 -4.24
N ILE A 32 11.96 0.45 -5.17
CA ILE A 32 11.42 0.86 -6.48
C ILE A 32 9.90 0.98 -6.40
N ILE A 33 9.34 1.89 -7.19
CA ILE A 33 7.91 2.02 -7.35
C ILE A 33 7.54 2.12 -8.82
N HIS A 34 6.46 1.43 -9.21
CA HIS A 34 5.93 1.50 -10.56
C HIS A 34 4.92 2.63 -10.66
N THR A 35 5.16 3.54 -11.61
CA THR A 35 4.29 4.67 -11.93
C THR A 35 3.75 4.53 -13.35
N PRO A 36 2.70 5.25 -13.75
CA PRO A 36 2.22 5.24 -15.14
C PRO A 36 3.28 5.65 -16.16
N SER A 37 4.29 6.41 -15.76
CA SER A 37 5.41 6.84 -16.63
C SER A 37 6.61 5.88 -16.64
N GLY A 38 6.65 4.88 -15.75
CA GLY A 38 7.77 3.93 -15.63
C GLY A 38 8.18 3.68 -14.19
N ILE A 39 9.42 3.23 -13.99
CA ILE A 39 9.98 2.99 -12.65
C ILE A 39 10.60 4.27 -12.10
N LYS A 40 10.32 4.55 -10.81
CA LYS A 40 11.03 5.53 -9.98
C LYS A 40 11.61 4.85 -8.74
N PHE A 41 12.59 5.48 -8.07
CA PHE A 41 12.84 5.17 -6.67
C PHE A 41 11.73 5.77 -5.81
N PHE A 42 11.43 5.12 -4.70
CA PHE A 42 10.38 5.60 -3.79
C PHE A 42 10.67 7.01 -3.27
N GLY A 43 11.96 7.32 -3.01
CA GLY A 43 12.42 8.64 -2.60
C GLY A 43 12.35 9.74 -3.68
N ASP A 44 12.15 9.38 -4.95
CA ASP A 44 12.04 10.33 -6.07
C ASP A 44 10.59 10.69 -6.40
N LEU A 45 9.64 10.23 -5.59
CA LEU A 45 8.23 10.61 -5.73
C LEU A 45 8.01 12.05 -5.29
N GLU A 46 7.12 12.73 -5.99
CA GLU A 46 6.67 14.09 -5.69
C GLU A 46 5.15 14.12 -5.48
N VAL A 47 4.66 15.11 -4.70
CA VAL A 47 3.22 15.34 -4.56
C VAL A 47 2.66 15.69 -5.94
N GLY A 48 1.64 14.94 -6.35
CA GLY A 48 1.08 15.06 -7.70
C GLY A 48 1.44 13.92 -8.63
N ASP A 49 2.49 13.14 -8.32
CA ASP A 49 2.80 11.90 -9.03
C ASP A 49 1.65 10.89 -8.91
N PHE A 50 1.69 9.89 -9.79
CA PHE A 50 0.75 8.77 -9.75
C PHE A 50 1.51 7.48 -9.49
N VAL A 51 0.94 6.66 -8.60
CA VAL A 51 1.33 5.27 -8.36
C VAL A 51 0.14 4.37 -8.64
N PHE A 52 0.26 3.06 -8.55
CA PHE A 52 -0.87 2.17 -8.77
C PHE A 52 -1.51 1.71 -7.45
N ASP A 53 -2.84 1.69 -7.41
CA ASP A 53 -3.60 1.02 -6.36
C ASP A 53 -3.57 -0.51 -6.53
N ARG A 54 -4.12 -1.27 -5.60
CA ARG A 54 -4.14 -2.75 -5.70
C ARG A 54 -5.00 -3.28 -6.85
N PHE A 55 -5.86 -2.46 -7.44
CA PHE A 55 -6.65 -2.81 -8.62
C PHE A 55 -5.92 -2.47 -9.93
N GLY A 56 -4.70 -1.95 -9.82
CA GLY A 56 -3.85 -1.55 -10.95
C GLY A 56 -4.24 -0.21 -11.57
N LYS A 57 -5.11 0.57 -10.92
CA LYS A 57 -5.48 1.90 -11.38
C LYS A 57 -4.47 2.94 -10.90
N PRO A 58 -4.15 3.95 -11.72
CA PRO A 58 -3.39 5.09 -11.24
C PRO A 58 -4.12 5.79 -10.08
N THR A 59 -3.40 6.04 -8.99
CA THR A 59 -3.84 6.81 -7.84
C THR A 59 -2.83 7.91 -7.55
N LYS A 60 -3.30 9.11 -7.23
CA LYS A 60 -2.45 10.28 -7.06
C LYS A 60 -1.76 10.25 -5.70
N VAL A 61 -0.48 10.59 -5.67
CA VAL A 61 0.26 10.90 -4.45
C VAL A 61 -0.17 12.30 -4.00
N VAL A 62 -0.84 12.37 -2.85
CA VAL A 62 -1.37 13.63 -2.30
C VAL A 62 -0.59 14.11 -1.08
N GLY A 63 0.41 13.35 -0.63
CA GLY A 63 1.32 13.72 0.45
C GLY A 63 2.56 12.86 0.46
N ILE A 64 3.68 13.44 0.87
CA ILE A 64 4.99 12.78 1.02
C ILE A 64 5.53 13.16 2.40
N PHE A 65 5.99 12.16 3.14
CA PHE A 65 6.38 12.29 4.53
C PHE A 65 7.71 11.57 4.76
N PRO A 66 8.88 12.27 4.61
CA PRO A 66 10.18 11.71 4.97
C PRO A 66 10.20 11.35 6.47
N GLN A 67 10.69 10.18 6.86
CA GLN A 67 10.68 9.66 8.24
C GLN A 67 12.09 9.60 8.87
N GLY A 68 13.07 10.26 8.21
CA GLY A 68 14.46 10.18 8.66
C GLY A 68 15.03 8.77 8.57
N GLU A 69 16.03 8.49 9.40
CA GLU A 69 16.70 7.19 9.46
C GLU A 69 16.06 6.28 10.51
N LEU A 70 15.35 5.24 10.06
CA LEU A 70 14.70 4.24 10.92
C LEU A 70 15.34 2.87 10.78
N ASP A 71 15.15 2.01 11.79
CA ASP A 71 15.57 0.62 11.76
C ASP A 71 14.91 -0.11 10.59
N ALA A 72 15.73 -0.77 9.78
CA ALA A 72 15.33 -1.34 8.50
C ALA A 72 15.19 -2.86 8.56
N TYR A 73 14.11 -3.37 7.99
CA TYR A 73 13.77 -4.79 7.90
C TYR A 73 13.52 -5.19 6.44
N GLU A 74 14.20 -6.24 5.96
CA GLU A 74 13.86 -6.87 4.68
C GLU A 74 12.68 -7.81 4.89
N VAL A 75 11.59 -7.57 4.17
CA VAL A 75 10.43 -8.46 4.10
C VAL A 75 10.52 -9.26 2.81
N GLU A 76 10.52 -10.60 2.93
CA GLU A 76 10.51 -11.55 1.82
C GLU A 76 9.16 -12.25 1.75
N LEU A 77 8.52 -12.22 0.59
CA LEU A 77 7.28 -12.93 0.31
C LEU A 77 7.54 -14.37 -0.15
N THR A 78 6.52 -15.23 -0.09
CA THR A 78 6.63 -16.65 -0.50
C THR A 78 6.89 -16.84 -1.99
N ASP A 79 6.65 -15.83 -2.80
CA ASP A 79 6.96 -15.79 -4.23
C ASP A 79 8.37 -15.23 -4.53
N GLY A 80 9.10 -14.82 -3.51
CA GLY A 80 10.48 -14.32 -3.60
C GLY A 80 10.61 -12.81 -3.80
N ARG A 81 9.50 -12.07 -3.94
CA ARG A 81 9.54 -10.60 -3.96
C ARG A 81 9.98 -10.07 -2.60
N LYS A 82 10.70 -8.97 -2.61
CA LYS A 82 11.28 -8.36 -1.40
C LYS A 82 11.09 -6.85 -1.40
N GLY A 83 11.05 -6.29 -0.21
CA GLY A 83 11.06 -4.85 0.02
C GLY A 83 11.66 -4.54 1.38
N VAL A 84 12.05 -3.28 1.60
CA VAL A 84 12.65 -2.81 2.86
C VAL A 84 11.71 -1.80 3.50
N TYR A 85 11.38 -2.05 4.77
CA TYR A 85 10.39 -1.31 5.54
C TYR A 85 10.87 -1.15 6.98
N ASN A 86 10.28 -0.22 7.74
CA ASN A 86 10.48 -0.19 9.18
C ASN A 86 9.49 -1.14 9.90
N ASP A 87 9.66 -1.34 11.19
CA ASP A 87 8.85 -2.25 12.02
C ASP A 87 7.41 -1.77 12.22
N GLU A 88 7.16 -0.46 12.19
CA GLU A 88 5.82 0.12 12.29
C GLU A 88 5.07 0.18 10.94
N HIS A 89 5.73 -0.20 9.83
CA HIS A 89 5.09 -0.21 8.51
C HIS A 89 3.86 -1.12 8.48
N LEU A 90 2.75 -0.62 7.92
CA LEU A 90 1.48 -1.32 7.93
C LEU A 90 1.27 -2.23 6.72
N TRP A 91 0.71 -3.39 7.02
CA TRP A 91 0.41 -4.44 6.06
C TRP A 91 -1.07 -4.79 6.06
N GLY A 92 -1.68 -4.82 4.88
CA GLY A 92 -3.02 -5.35 4.71
C GLY A 92 -2.99 -6.89 4.74
N ILE A 93 -3.29 -7.50 5.88
CA ILE A 93 -3.25 -8.96 6.07
C ILE A 93 -4.61 -9.58 5.76
N LEU A 94 -4.62 -10.59 4.89
CA LEU A 94 -5.83 -11.35 4.59
C LEU A 94 -6.18 -12.33 5.71
N THR A 95 -7.35 -12.16 6.28
CA THR A 95 -7.93 -13.12 7.24
C THR A 95 -8.39 -14.41 6.53
N SER A 96 -8.76 -15.43 7.30
CA SER A 96 -9.34 -16.68 6.76
C SER A 96 -10.63 -16.46 5.95
N ARG A 97 -11.34 -15.35 6.20
CA ARG A 97 -12.56 -14.96 5.49
C ARG A 97 -12.30 -14.04 4.28
N ASN A 98 -11.04 -13.88 3.85
CA ASN A 98 -10.61 -12.97 2.79
C ASN A 98 -10.87 -11.48 3.07
N ASN A 99 -11.01 -11.11 4.33
CA ASN A 99 -11.07 -9.73 4.76
C ASN A 99 -9.65 -9.21 4.98
N ILE A 100 -9.41 -7.92 4.74
CA ILE A 100 -8.14 -7.30 5.04
C ILE A 100 -8.17 -6.79 6.48
N SER A 101 -7.20 -7.19 7.30
CA SER A 101 -6.89 -6.64 8.61
C SER A 101 -5.53 -5.96 8.53
N VAL A 102 -5.40 -4.74 9.04
CA VAL A 102 -4.10 -4.06 9.03
C VAL A 102 -3.34 -4.37 10.30
N LYS A 103 -2.05 -4.68 10.13
CA LYS A 103 -1.12 -4.93 11.22
C LYS A 103 0.22 -4.28 10.91
N SER A 104 0.92 -3.79 11.93
CA SER A 104 2.29 -3.36 11.77
C SER A 104 3.23 -4.56 11.59
N LEU A 105 4.39 -4.32 10.97
CA LEU A 105 5.41 -5.36 10.82
C LEU A 105 5.84 -5.91 12.17
N LYS A 106 5.92 -5.05 13.20
CA LYS A 106 6.20 -5.41 14.58
C LYS A 106 5.19 -6.40 15.14
N GLN A 107 3.89 -6.11 14.99
CA GLN A 107 2.82 -7.04 15.40
C GLN A 107 2.92 -8.39 14.67
N LEU A 108 3.24 -8.38 13.36
CA LEU A 108 3.44 -9.62 12.60
C LEU A 108 4.62 -10.43 13.13
N MET A 109 5.72 -9.76 13.50
CA MET A 109 6.88 -10.42 14.11
C MET A 109 6.57 -11.01 15.50
N GLU A 110 5.80 -10.30 16.32
CA GLU A 110 5.34 -10.76 17.64
C GLU A 110 4.40 -11.99 17.55
N GLU A 111 3.49 -11.99 16.58
CA GLU A 111 2.61 -13.14 16.29
C GLU A 111 3.36 -14.34 15.66
N GLY A 112 4.58 -14.11 15.15
CA GLY A 112 5.37 -15.06 14.39
C GLY A 112 5.06 -15.02 12.89
N ILE A 113 6.06 -15.24 12.05
CA ILE A 113 5.95 -15.15 10.58
C ILE A 113 5.56 -16.48 9.95
N SER A 114 6.02 -17.59 10.51
CA SER A 114 5.82 -18.92 9.94
C SER A 114 5.61 -19.99 11.00
N LYS A 115 4.94 -21.05 10.61
CA LYS A 115 4.77 -22.27 11.42
C LYS A 115 5.23 -23.50 10.66
N VAL A 116 5.73 -24.49 11.37
CA VAL A 116 6.12 -25.78 10.80
C VAL A 116 4.98 -26.78 11.04
N ASP A 117 4.54 -27.49 9.99
CA ASP A 117 3.54 -28.55 10.11
C ASP A 117 4.15 -29.86 10.63
N ALA A 118 3.30 -30.86 10.92
CA ALA A 118 3.73 -32.18 11.42
C ALA A 118 4.63 -32.95 10.44
N LYS A 119 4.70 -32.52 9.17
CA LYS A 119 5.56 -33.10 8.12
C LYS A 119 6.86 -32.36 7.94
N GLY A 120 7.14 -31.32 8.75
CA GLY A 120 8.32 -30.48 8.65
C GLY A 120 8.26 -29.38 7.60
N ASN A 121 7.10 -29.14 6.96
CA ASN A 121 6.97 -28.07 5.99
C ASN A 121 6.70 -26.73 6.68
N THR A 122 7.36 -25.68 6.23
CA THR A 122 7.16 -24.32 6.74
C THR A 122 6.04 -23.61 5.96
N HIS A 123 5.05 -23.12 6.69
CA HIS A 123 3.92 -22.36 6.15
C HIS A 123 3.92 -20.94 6.69
N SER A 124 3.64 -19.96 5.85
CA SER A 124 3.41 -18.58 6.27
C SER A 124 2.12 -18.49 7.11
N ILE A 125 2.18 -17.74 8.21
CA ILE A 125 1.00 -17.46 9.05
C ILE A 125 0.21 -16.28 8.46
N HIS A 126 0.92 -15.29 7.90
CA HIS A 126 0.34 -14.06 7.39
C HIS A 126 0.40 -14.02 5.86
N SER A 127 -0.67 -13.54 5.23
CA SER A 127 -0.74 -13.36 3.78
C SER A 127 -1.30 -11.99 3.44
N ILE A 128 -0.73 -11.34 2.45
CA ILE A 128 -1.21 -10.08 1.87
C ILE A 128 -2.04 -10.34 0.61
N PRO A 129 -2.93 -9.44 0.21
CA PRO A 129 -3.64 -9.55 -1.06
C PRO A 129 -2.68 -9.41 -2.24
N THR A 130 -3.01 -10.05 -3.35
CA THR A 130 -2.39 -9.79 -4.64
C THR A 130 -3.05 -8.59 -5.31
N HIS A 131 -2.38 -8.05 -6.32
CA HIS A 131 -2.87 -6.94 -7.13
C HIS A 131 -3.50 -7.44 -8.44
N SER A 132 -4.23 -6.55 -9.12
CA SER A 132 -4.68 -6.74 -10.49
C SER A 132 -3.62 -6.24 -11.49
N TRP A 133 -3.83 -6.48 -12.79
CA TRP A 133 -2.97 -5.89 -13.83
C TRP A 133 -2.98 -4.35 -13.75
N VAL A 134 -1.81 -3.73 -13.94
CA VAL A 134 -1.67 -2.27 -13.87
C VAL A 134 -2.04 -1.61 -15.20
N MET A 135 -2.69 -0.44 -15.11
CA MET A 135 -3.23 0.29 -16.24
C MET A 135 -2.22 1.32 -16.74
N TYR A 136 -1.30 0.88 -17.63
CA TYR A 136 -0.49 1.82 -18.39
C TYR A 136 -1.27 2.33 -19.62
N GLU A 137 -0.95 3.54 -20.04
CA GLU A 137 -1.43 4.10 -21.30
C GLU A 137 -0.82 3.37 -22.49
N GLU A 138 -1.59 3.25 -23.56
CA GLU A 138 -1.10 2.70 -24.81
C GLU A 138 -0.15 3.66 -25.50
N LYS A 139 0.98 3.15 -25.95
CA LYS A 139 1.99 3.88 -26.70
C LYS A 139 2.30 3.12 -27.98
N PRO A 140 2.53 3.82 -29.10
CA PRO A 140 2.92 3.17 -30.34
C PRO A 140 4.27 2.47 -30.17
N VAL A 141 4.41 1.30 -30.81
CA VAL A 141 5.65 0.54 -30.88
C VAL A 141 5.92 0.16 -32.33
N ASP A 142 7.19 0.22 -32.75
CA ASP A 142 7.56 -0.01 -34.17
C ASP A 142 7.47 -1.47 -34.57
N THR A 143 7.80 -2.37 -33.65
CA THR A 143 7.77 -3.83 -33.90
C THR A 143 6.57 -4.44 -33.20
N ASP A 144 5.85 -5.31 -33.90
CA ASP A 144 4.74 -6.05 -33.30
C ASP A 144 5.20 -6.76 -32.01
N PRO A 145 4.44 -6.66 -30.91
CA PRO A 145 4.85 -7.21 -29.61
C PRO A 145 5.07 -8.73 -29.63
N TYR A 146 4.27 -9.49 -30.39
CA TYR A 146 4.44 -10.95 -30.50
C TYR A 146 5.75 -11.27 -31.22
N VAL A 147 6.05 -10.55 -32.30
CA VAL A 147 7.30 -10.71 -33.06
C VAL A 147 8.52 -10.40 -32.18
N LEU A 148 8.50 -9.28 -31.47
CA LEU A 148 9.58 -8.95 -30.54
C LEU A 148 9.76 -10.07 -29.50
N GLY A 149 8.69 -10.53 -28.88
CA GLY A 149 8.73 -11.61 -27.89
C GLY A 149 9.31 -12.92 -28.46
N ALA A 150 8.93 -13.29 -29.69
CA ALA A 150 9.45 -14.48 -30.36
C ALA A 150 10.96 -14.39 -30.61
N PHE A 151 11.46 -13.21 -31.06
CA PHE A 151 12.90 -13.00 -31.30
C PHE A 151 13.71 -12.83 -30.01
N LEU A 152 13.15 -12.24 -28.98
CA LEU A 152 13.81 -12.18 -27.67
C LEU A 152 14.00 -13.59 -27.08
N ALA A 153 13.04 -14.48 -27.26
CA ALA A 153 13.17 -15.88 -26.88
C ALA A 153 14.22 -16.59 -27.76
N ASN A 154 13.90 -16.85 -29.01
CA ASN A 154 14.66 -17.77 -29.87
C ASN A 154 15.19 -17.16 -31.17
N GLY A 155 15.18 -15.84 -31.32
CA GLY A 155 15.76 -15.15 -32.47
C GLY A 155 17.28 -15.04 -32.40
N SER A 156 17.97 -15.10 -33.55
CA SER A 156 19.39 -14.80 -33.67
C SER A 156 19.59 -13.31 -33.98
N LEU A 157 19.71 -12.48 -32.93
CA LEU A 157 19.84 -11.02 -33.07
C LEU A 157 21.27 -10.54 -33.38
N SER A 158 22.26 -11.45 -33.31
CA SER A 158 23.66 -11.20 -33.69
C SER A 158 23.98 -11.62 -35.13
N SER A 159 23.03 -12.28 -35.83
CA SER A 159 23.19 -12.69 -37.24
C SER A 159 22.87 -11.54 -38.17
N GLU A 160 23.54 -11.50 -39.33
CA GLU A 160 23.23 -10.52 -40.40
C GLU A 160 21.81 -10.66 -40.92
N TYR A 161 21.34 -11.88 -41.07
CA TYR A 161 20.02 -12.21 -41.61
C TYR A 161 19.05 -12.69 -40.54
N LEU A 162 17.79 -12.30 -40.69
CA LEU A 162 16.71 -12.58 -39.76
C LEU A 162 16.46 -14.09 -39.67
N THR A 163 16.73 -14.65 -38.49
CA THR A 163 16.62 -16.09 -38.27
C THR A 163 15.95 -16.38 -36.92
N LEU A 164 15.00 -17.31 -36.92
CA LEU A 164 14.29 -17.81 -35.73
C LEU A 164 14.55 -19.30 -35.55
N SER A 165 14.92 -19.72 -34.35
CA SER A 165 15.21 -21.13 -34.02
C SER A 165 14.04 -21.74 -33.27
N THR A 166 13.24 -22.57 -33.93
CA THR A 166 12.08 -23.24 -33.30
C THR A 166 11.74 -24.55 -34.02
N SER A 167 11.22 -25.53 -33.29
CA SER A 167 10.66 -26.77 -33.85
C SER A 167 9.23 -26.60 -34.37
N ASP A 168 8.56 -25.51 -33.97
CA ASP A 168 7.13 -25.28 -34.27
C ASP A 168 6.98 -24.30 -35.44
N GLU A 169 6.68 -24.80 -36.60
CA GLU A 169 6.47 -24.02 -37.83
C GLU A 169 5.33 -22.99 -37.68
N PHE A 170 4.33 -23.26 -36.84
CA PHE A 170 3.26 -22.33 -36.52
C PHE A 170 3.78 -20.95 -36.05
N ILE A 171 4.83 -20.94 -35.22
CA ILE A 171 5.41 -19.69 -34.72
C ILE A 171 6.06 -18.93 -35.87
N VAL A 172 6.77 -19.63 -36.75
CA VAL A 172 7.47 -19.01 -37.90
C VAL A 172 6.46 -18.44 -38.89
N SER A 173 5.43 -19.20 -39.22
CA SER A 173 4.33 -18.74 -40.09
C SER A 173 3.68 -17.49 -39.53
N LYS A 174 3.31 -17.52 -38.27
CA LYS A 174 2.68 -16.36 -37.61
C LYS A 174 3.57 -15.12 -37.62
N VAL A 175 4.88 -15.25 -37.35
CA VAL A 175 5.84 -14.14 -37.43
C VAL A 175 5.95 -13.64 -38.87
N ALA A 176 6.01 -14.54 -39.86
CA ALA A 176 6.09 -14.19 -41.25
C ALA A 176 4.84 -13.44 -41.72
N ASP A 177 3.65 -13.92 -41.35
CA ASP A 177 2.37 -13.27 -41.67
C ASP A 177 2.29 -11.85 -41.11
N ILE A 178 2.71 -11.65 -39.84
CA ILE A 178 2.71 -10.32 -39.21
C ILE A 178 3.68 -9.36 -39.93
N LEU A 179 4.86 -9.86 -40.34
CA LEU A 179 5.89 -9.04 -40.97
C LEU A 179 5.72 -8.89 -42.50
N GLY A 180 4.80 -9.61 -43.11
CA GLY A 180 4.64 -9.63 -44.57
C GLY A 180 5.81 -10.33 -45.29
N TYR A 181 6.41 -11.36 -44.69
CA TYR A 181 7.55 -12.09 -45.23
C TYR A 181 7.19 -13.54 -45.54
N THR A 182 7.98 -14.17 -46.43
CA THR A 182 7.99 -15.62 -46.59
C THR A 182 9.11 -16.25 -45.75
N TYR A 183 9.09 -17.54 -45.54
CA TYR A 183 10.08 -18.25 -44.74
C TYR A 183 10.50 -19.59 -45.34
N LYS A 184 11.72 -19.99 -45.00
CA LYS A 184 12.23 -21.32 -45.38
C LYS A 184 13.05 -21.89 -44.22
N LYS A 185 12.95 -23.22 -44.02
CA LYS A 185 13.81 -23.94 -43.09
C LYS A 185 15.22 -24.06 -43.67
N ASN A 186 16.23 -23.71 -42.90
CA ASN A 186 17.61 -23.68 -43.38
C ASN A 186 18.17 -25.09 -43.66
N SER A 187 17.75 -26.08 -42.86
CA SER A 187 18.14 -27.49 -43.02
C SER A 187 17.17 -28.37 -42.23
N GLU A 188 16.90 -29.58 -42.77
CA GLU A 188 16.12 -30.58 -42.03
C GLU A 188 16.77 -31.06 -40.73
N LYS A 189 18.09 -30.88 -40.61
CA LYS A 189 18.87 -31.30 -39.43
C LYS A 189 18.89 -30.26 -38.29
N ASN A 190 18.35 -29.04 -38.50
CA ASN A 190 18.30 -27.99 -37.48
C ASN A 190 16.89 -27.40 -37.36
N TYR A 191 16.73 -26.48 -36.39
CA TYR A 191 15.45 -25.81 -36.13
C TYR A 191 15.49 -24.35 -36.59
N ASN A 192 16.42 -23.93 -37.47
CA ASN A 192 16.59 -22.58 -37.91
C ASN A 192 15.78 -22.29 -39.17
N TRP A 193 15.04 -21.17 -39.11
CA TRP A 193 14.21 -20.65 -40.17
C TRP A 193 14.67 -19.26 -40.56
N SER A 194 14.82 -19.01 -41.88
CA SER A 194 15.17 -17.69 -42.42
C SER A 194 13.98 -17.06 -43.10
N PHE A 195 13.93 -15.73 -43.06
CA PHE A 195 12.83 -14.93 -43.62
C PHE A 195 13.28 -14.25 -44.93
N TYR A 196 12.35 -14.14 -45.87
CA TYR A 196 12.57 -13.60 -47.21
C TYR A 196 11.51 -12.55 -47.51
N SER A 197 11.94 -11.46 -48.18
CA SER A 197 11.03 -10.43 -48.71
C SER A 197 10.17 -10.99 -49.84
N GLU A 198 9.16 -10.27 -50.28
CA GLU A 198 8.34 -10.59 -51.45
C GLU A 198 9.19 -10.83 -52.73
N GLU A 199 10.31 -10.14 -52.86
CA GLU A 199 11.27 -10.33 -53.95
C GLU A 199 12.14 -11.60 -53.79
N GLY A 200 11.95 -12.37 -52.74
CA GLY A 200 12.73 -13.60 -52.49
C GLY A 200 14.13 -13.36 -51.93
N LYS A 201 14.47 -12.14 -51.46
CA LYS A 201 15.76 -11.81 -50.84
C LYS A 201 15.73 -12.09 -49.35
N LEU A 202 16.84 -12.60 -48.78
CA LEU A 202 17.00 -12.74 -47.33
C LEU A 202 16.82 -11.39 -46.63
N VAL A 203 15.97 -11.39 -45.61
CA VAL A 203 15.70 -10.20 -44.77
C VAL A 203 16.86 -9.99 -43.81
N LYS A 204 17.41 -8.76 -43.77
CA LYS A 204 18.45 -8.40 -42.81
C LYS A 204 17.83 -8.22 -41.40
N THR A 205 18.54 -8.67 -40.38
CA THR A 205 18.10 -8.49 -38.98
C THR A 205 17.96 -7.00 -38.63
N SER A 206 18.78 -6.15 -39.21
CA SER A 206 18.73 -4.69 -39.03
C SER A 206 17.51 -4.00 -39.67
N SER A 207 16.71 -4.71 -40.47
CA SER A 207 15.48 -4.16 -41.04
C SER A 207 14.33 -4.05 -40.00
N ILE A 208 14.51 -4.66 -38.85
CA ILE A 208 13.52 -4.63 -37.75
C ILE A 208 14.13 -3.89 -36.56
N ASN A 209 13.34 -3.00 -35.93
CA ASN A 209 13.76 -2.31 -34.74
C ASN A 209 13.66 -3.24 -33.53
N PHE A 210 14.79 -3.77 -33.05
CA PHE A 210 14.88 -4.58 -31.83
C PHE A 210 15.32 -3.76 -30.60
N TYR A 211 15.20 -2.44 -30.65
CA TYR A 211 15.37 -1.54 -29.50
C TYR A 211 16.65 -1.80 -28.69
N GLY A 212 17.80 -1.83 -29.37
CA GLY A 212 19.11 -2.06 -28.75
C GLY A 212 19.46 -3.53 -28.47
N ASN A 213 18.61 -4.48 -28.90
CA ASN A 213 18.95 -5.91 -28.82
C ASN A 213 19.74 -6.43 -30.05
N LEU A 214 19.92 -5.64 -31.10
CA LEU A 214 20.75 -6.01 -32.24
C LEU A 214 22.19 -6.29 -31.79
N GLY A 215 22.78 -7.38 -32.27
CA GLY A 215 24.10 -7.85 -31.89
C GLY A 215 24.16 -8.58 -30.55
N LYS A 216 23.08 -8.61 -29.77
CA LYS A 216 23.03 -9.26 -28.46
C LYS A 216 22.98 -10.78 -28.58
N LEU A 217 23.74 -11.44 -27.69
CA LEU A 217 23.68 -12.89 -27.49
C LEU A 217 22.51 -13.24 -26.54
N SER A 218 22.13 -14.52 -26.48
CA SER A 218 20.97 -14.96 -25.69
C SER A 218 21.01 -14.54 -24.22
N HIS A 219 22.18 -14.42 -23.61
CA HIS A 219 22.36 -14.03 -22.21
C HIS A 219 22.42 -12.51 -21.98
N GLU A 220 22.35 -11.70 -23.04
CA GLU A 220 22.42 -10.24 -23.01
C GLU A 220 21.08 -9.57 -23.38
N LYS A 221 20.11 -10.35 -23.85
CA LYS A 221 18.79 -9.86 -24.28
C LYS A 221 18.01 -9.26 -23.11
N PHE A 222 17.16 -8.27 -23.42
CA PHE A 222 16.28 -7.59 -22.47
C PHE A 222 14.97 -7.18 -23.14
N ILE A 223 13.93 -6.88 -22.37
CA ILE A 223 12.68 -6.33 -22.89
C ILE A 223 12.78 -4.80 -22.85
N PRO A 224 12.58 -4.10 -24.00
CA PRO A 224 12.59 -2.64 -24.03
C PRO A 224 11.48 -2.04 -23.13
N GLU A 225 11.79 -0.89 -22.53
CA GLU A 225 10.89 -0.20 -21.59
C GLU A 225 9.55 0.17 -22.24
N GLU A 226 9.55 0.51 -23.50
CA GLU A 226 8.37 0.87 -24.30
C GLU A 226 7.33 -0.23 -24.36
N TYR A 227 7.75 -1.49 -24.19
CA TYR A 227 6.84 -2.65 -24.13
C TYR A 227 6.44 -2.99 -22.70
N LEU A 228 7.27 -2.71 -21.71
CA LEU A 228 6.97 -2.96 -20.30
C LEU A 228 5.98 -1.92 -19.75
N VAL A 229 6.08 -0.67 -20.20
CA VAL A 229 5.22 0.46 -19.83
C VAL A 229 4.27 0.78 -20.98
N ASN A 230 3.33 -0.13 -21.24
CA ASN A 230 2.39 -0.02 -22.35
C ASN A 230 1.04 -0.67 -21.99
N SER A 231 0.07 -0.59 -22.89
CA SER A 231 -1.25 -1.18 -22.68
C SER A 231 -1.18 -2.67 -22.31
N LYS A 232 -2.24 -3.18 -21.66
CA LYS A 232 -2.34 -4.60 -21.31
C LYS A 232 -2.19 -5.48 -22.55
N GLU A 233 -2.72 -5.05 -23.68
CA GLU A 233 -2.70 -5.80 -24.92
C GLU A 233 -1.30 -5.95 -25.48
N VAL A 234 -0.53 -4.87 -25.55
CA VAL A 234 0.88 -4.88 -25.98
C VAL A 234 1.70 -5.81 -25.10
N ARG A 235 1.58 -5.69 -23.76
CA ARG A 235 2.30 -6.54 -22.81
C ARG A 235 1.91 -8.01 -22.91
N LEU A 236 0.63 -8.29 -23.10
CA LEU A 236 0.14 -9.66 -23.21
C LEU A 236 0.58 -10.32 -24.54
N ASN A 237 0.61 -9.57 -25.65
CA ASN A 237 1.08 -10.09 -26.93
C ASN A 237 2.60 -10.32 -26.92
N LEU A 238 3.37 -9.45 -26.29
CA LEU A 238 4.79 -9.69 -26.03
C LEU A 238 5.00 -10.98 -25.21
N LEU A 239 4.22 -11.13 -24.13
CA LEU A 239 4.27 -12.33 -23.29
C LEU A 239 3.93 -13.60 -24.09
N LYS A 240 2.93 -13.57 -24.98
CA LYS A 240 2.61 -14.70 -25.86
C LYS A 240 3.79 -15.09 -26.76
N GLY A 241 4.47 -14.12 -27.36
CA GLY A 241 5.66 -14.36 -28.18
C GLY A 241 6.79 -15.06 -27.41
N LEU A 242 7.07 -14.60 -26.18
CA LEU A 242 8.03 -15.23 -25.28
C LEU A 242 7.59 -16.65 -24.87
N MET A 243 6.31 -16.81 -24.49
CA MET A 243 5.77 -18.05 -23.96
C MET A 243 5.56 -19.13 -25.02
N ASP A 244 5.21 -18.77 -26.24
CA ASP A 244 5.10 -19.72 -27.35
C ASP A 244 6.45 -20.36 -27.68
N ASN A 245 7.55 -19.62 -27.55
CA ASN A 245 8.90 -20.11 -27.76
C ASN A 245 9.44 -20.85 -26.52
N ASP A 246 9.91 -20.11 -25.52
CA ASP A 246 10.64 -20.64 -24.36
C ASP A 246 9.75 -20.96 -23.15
N GLY A 247 8.46 -20.64 -23.23
CA GLY A 247 7.51 -20.98 -22.19
C GLY A 247 7.11 -22.45 -22.22
N THR A 248 6.76 -22.98 -21.06
CA THR A 248 6.24 -24.34 -20.91
C THR A 248 4.91 -24.34 -20.17
N ILE A 249 4.06 -25.33 -20.47
CA ILE A 249 2.87 -25.64 -19.69
C ILE A 249 2.82 -27.14 -19.43
N GLY A 250 2.72 -27.51 -18.16
CA GLY A 250 2.63 -28.90 -17.73
C GLY A 250 1.32 -29.58 -18.15
N ALA A 251 1.30 -30.90 -18.14
CA ALA A 251 0.08 -31.65 -18.42
C ALA A 251 -0.99 -31.46 -17.33
N LYS A 252 -2.25 -31.75 -17.64
CA LYS A 252 -3.41 -31.58 -16.74
C LYS A 252 -3.22 -32.26 -15.39
N HIS A 253 -2.69 -33.48 -15.33
CA HIS A 253 -2.44 -34.21 -14.08
C HIS A 253 -1.35 -33.57 -13.20
N ARG A 254 -0.54 -32.66 -13.74
CA ARG A 254 0.46 -31.82 -13.02
C ARG A 254 -0.05 -30.40 -12.76
N GLY A 255 -1.36 -30.15 -12.88
CA GLY A 255 -2.01 -28.86 -12.61
C GLY A 255 -1.69 -27.76 -13.62
N GLY A 256 -1.16 -28.11 -14.82
CA GLY A 256 -0.85 -27.13 -15.85
C GLY A 256 0.15 -26.06 -15.39
N LYS A 257 1.20 -26.43 -14.64
CA LYS A 257 2.22 -25.51 -14.18
C LYS A 257 2.87 -24.79 -15.36
N VAL A 258 2.88 -23.46 -15.32
CA VAL A 258 3.50 -22.60 -16.34
C VAL A 258 4.90 -22.21 -15.89
N SER A 259 5.86 -22.20 -16.81
CA SER A 259 7.19 -21.65 -16.55
C SER A 259 7.83 -21.06 -17.81
N TYR A 260 8.75 -20.15 -17.62
CA TYR A 260 9.60 -19.53 -18.64
C TYR A 260 11.06 -19.67 -18.22
N SER A 261 11.97 -19.92 -19.16
CA SER A 261 13.40 -20.08 -18.85
C SER A 261 14.25 -19.20 -19.75
N THR A 262 15.28 -18.58 -19.17
CA THR A 262 16.24 -17.74 -19.91
C THR A 262 17.62 -17.80 -19.29
N SER A 263 18.67 -17.58 -20.08
CA SER A 263 20.04 -17.37 -19.62
C SER A 263 20.38 -15.89 -19.40
N SER A 264 19.54 -14.98 -19.84
CA SER A 264 19.72 -13.53 -19.60
C SER A 264 19.18 -13.14 -18.22
N ARG A 265 20.05 -12.49 -17.42
CA ARG A 265 19.65 -11.93 -16.13
C ARG A 265 18.71 -10.74 -16.29
N GLU A 266 18.96 -9.90 -17.29
CA GLU A 266 18.11 -8.73 -17.55
C GLU A 266 16.76 -9.18 -18.09
N LEU A 267 16.72 -10.11 -19.07
CA LEU A 267 15.47 -10.67 -19.56
C LEU A 267 14.66 -11.38 -18.45
N MET A 268 15.33 -12.00 -17.48
CA MET A 268 14.65 -12.57 -16.30
C MET A 268 13.99 -11.48 -15.44
N LYS A 269 14.69 -10.38 -15.16
CA LYS A 269 14.12 -9.25 -14.41
C LYS A 269 12.94 -8.62 -15.15
N ASP A 270 13.12 -8.36 -16.44
CA ASP A 270 12.09 -7.76 -17.28
C ASP A 270 10.87 -8.66 -17.44
N PHE A 271 11.08 -9.98 -17.58
CA PHE A 271 9.99 -10.96 -17.61
C PHE A 271 9.23 -10.99 -16.29
N THR A 272 9.92 -10.93 -15.14
CA THR A 272 9.26 -10.87 -13.83
C THR A 272 8.45 -9.58 -13.67
N ARG A 273 8.98 -8.46 -14.17
CA ARG A 273 8.26 -7.19 -14.21
C ARG A 273 7.05 -7.25 -15.16
N LEU A 274 7.20 -7.85 -16.33
CA LEU A 274 6.11 -8.04 -17.29
C LEU A 274 4.95 -8.83 -16.67
N VAL A 275 5.23 -10.00 -16.10
CA VAL A 275 4.18 -10.84 -15.49
C VAL A 275 3.59 -10.20 -14.23
N GLY A 276 4.42 -9.53 -13.42
CA GLY A 276 3.98 -8.73 -12.28
C GLY A 276 3.01 -7.63 -12.71
N SER A 277 3.35 -6.87 -13.76
CA SER A 277 2.49 -5.80 -14.29
C SER A 277 1.16 -6.31 -14.85
N LEU A 278 1.07 -7.59 -15.19
CA LEU A 278 -0.16 -8.27 -15.61
C LEU A 278 -0.97 -8.87 -14.44
N GLY A 279 -0.53 -8.64 -13.20
CA GLY A 279 -1.23 -9.09 -12.00
C GLY A 279 -0.86 -10.48 -11.50
N TYR A 280 0.20 -11.08 -12.03
CA TYR A 280 0.61 -12.43 -11.64
C TYR A 280 1.77 -12.39 -10.65
N CYS A 281 1.62 -13.06 -9.52
CA CYS A 281 2.75 -13.41 -8.67
C CYS A 281 3.66 -14.41 -9.38
N TYR A 282 4.92 -14.52 -8.96
CA TYR A 282 5.88 -15.40 -9.62
C TYR A 282 6.94 -15.91 -8.63
N GLY A 283 7.50 -17.08 -8.91
CA GLY A 283 8.71 -17.55 -8.26
C GLY A 283 9.86 -17.59 -9.25
N VAL A 284 11.09 -17.33 -8.79
CA VAL A 284 12.31 -17.42 -9.59
C VAL A 284 13.23 -18.45 -8.99
N SER A 285 13.80 -19.31 -9.83
CA SER A 285 14.86 -20.24 -9.44
C SER A 285 16.06 -20.11 -10.37
N GLU A 286 17.26 -20.22 -9.80
CA GLU A 286 18.53 -20.17 -10.52
C GLU A 286 19.17 -21.55 -10.57
N ASP A 287 19.55 -22.00 -11.75
CA ASP A 287 20.39 -23.19 -11.95
C ASP A 287 21.82 -22.76 -12.29
N LYS A 288 22.72 -22.86 -11.30
CA LYS A 288 24.14 -22.48 -11.40
C LYS A 288 25.05 -23.64 -11.85
N ARG A 289 24.52 -24.82 -12.10
CA ARG A 289 25.31 -26.02 -12.48
C ARG A 289 25.85 -25.95 -13.90
N LYS A 290 25.26 -25.13 -14.77
CA LYS A 290 25.70 -24.92 -16.15
C LYS A 290 26.74 -23.81 -16.23
N LYS A 291 27.55 -23.80 -17.31
CA LYS A 291 28.53 -22.73 -17.58
C LYS A 291 27.90 -21.32 -17.56
N ASN A 292 26.68 -21.19 -18.06
CA ASN A 292 25.85 -20.00 -17.94
C ASN A 292 24.70 -20.29 -16.97
N VAL A 293 24.48 -19.41 -16.01
CA VAL A 293 23.34 -19.48 -15.09
C VAL A 293 22.05 -19.50 -15.91
N ASN A 294 21.14 -20.40 -15.56
CA ASN A 294 19.82 -20.44 -16.18
C ASN A 294 18.77 -20.04 -15.14
N TYR A 295 17.92 -19.10 -15.50
CA TYR A 295 16.82 -18.59 -14.68
C TYR A 295 15.52 -19.24 -15.13
N THR A 296 14.76 -19.80 -14.18
CA THR A 296 13.42 -20.32 -14.44
C THR A 296 12.41 -19.51 -13.63
N ILE A 297 11.50 -18.85 -14.32
CA ILE A 297 10.42 -18.06 -13.74
C ILE A 297 9.12 -18.88 -13.82
N ILE A 298 8.37 -18.90 -12.73
CA ILE A 298 7.12 -19.66 -12.58
C ILE A 298 6.01 -18.69 -12.23
N PRO A 299 5.32 -18.11 -13.25
CA PRO A 299 4.15 -17.27 -13.01
C PRO A 299 3.01 -18.08 -12.38
N GLN A 300 2.38 -17.50 -11.36
CA GLN A 300 1.20 -18.05 -10.69
C GLN A 300 -0.06 -17.51 -11.39
N VAL A 301 -0.43 -18.17 -12.49
CA VAL A 301 -1.55 -17.76 -13.33
C VAL A 301 -2.77 -18.59 -12.99
N PRO A 302 -3.95 -17.99 -12.74
CA PRO A 302 -5.22 -18.69 -12.57
C PRO A 302 -5.49 -19.62 -13.76
N ASN A 303 -6.08 -20.79 -13.51
CA ASN A 303 -6.33 -21.75 -14.58
C ASN A 303 -7.19 -21.19 -15.70
N SER A 304 -8.18 -20.36 -15.39
CA SER A 304 -9.04 -19.67 -16.35
C SER A 304 -8.30 -18.67 -17.25
N GLU A 305 -7.12 -18.18 -16.82
CA GLU A 305 -6.34 -17.18 -17.53
C GLU A 305 -5.17 -17.76 -18.33
N LYS A 306 -4.77 -19.01 -18.08
CA LYS A 306 -3.62 -19.66 -18.74
C LYS A 306 -3.73 -19.69 -20.26
N LYS A 307 -4.95 -19.78 -20.80
CA LYS A 307 -5.22 -19.73 -22.24
C LYS A 307 -4.76 -18.43 -22.90
N HIS A 308 -4.69 -17.33 -22.15
CA HIS A 308 -4.25 -16.04 -22.66
C HIS A 308 -2.73 -15.90 -22.79
N LEU A 309 -1.95 -16.88 -22.29
CA LEU A 309 -0.49 -16.86 -22.34
C LEU A 309 0.09 -17.47 -23.62
N PHE A 310 -0.73 -18.19 -24.40
CA PHE A 310 -0.27 -18.97 -25.54
C PHE A 310 -1.13 -18.73 -26.76
N THR A 311 -0.50 -18.77 -27.94
CA THR A 311 -1.18 -18.89 -29.24
C THR A 311 -0.83 -20.19 -29.94
N LEU A 312 0.32 -20.82 -29.61
CA LEU A 312 0.75 -22.09 -30.14
C LEU A 312 -0.26 -23.19 -29.79
N PRO A 313 -0.92 -23.84 -30.77
CA PRO A 313 -2.06 -24.75 -30.55
C PRO A 313 -1.80 -25.82 -29.47
N ARG A 314 -0.69 -26.54 -29.55
CA ARG A 314 -0.35 -27.60 -28.58
C ARG A 314 -0.19 -27.10 -27.13
N LYS A 315 0.19 -25.83 -26.93
CA LYS A 315 0.28 -25.21 -25.60
C LYS A 315 -1.08 -24.64 -25.17
N LEU A 316 -1.80 -24.05 -26.10
CA LEU A 316 -3.17 -23.55 -25.89
C LEU A 316 -4.13 -24.67 -25.48
N ASP A 317 -4.10 -25.83 -26.16
CA ASP A 317 -4.92 -27.00 -25.83
C ASP A 317 -4.64 -27.48 -24.38
N ARG A 318 -3.39 -27.49 -23.97
CA ARG A 318 -3.03 -27.83 -22.59
C ARG A 318 -3.56 -26.80 -21.58
N ALA A 319 -3.57 -25.53 -21.95
CA ALA A 319 -4.12 -24.45 -21.09
C ALA A 319 -5.64 -24.59 -20.95
N LEU A 320 -6.34 -24.84 -22.04
CA LEU A 320 -7.78 -25.09 -22.06
C LEU A 320 -8.16 -26.36 -21.27
N ALA A 321 -7.36 -27.43 -21.36
CA ALA A 321 -7.60 -28.66 -20.62
C ALA A 321 -7.56 -28.48 -19.08
N VAL A 322 -6.95 -27.42 -18.54
CA VAL A 322 -6.90 -27.13 -17.11
C VAL A 322 -7.83 -26.01 -16.66
N GLU A 323 -8.49 -25.32 -17.59
CA GLU A 323 -9.31 -24.13 -17.33
C GLU A 323 -10.36 -24.35 -16.22
N HIS A 324 -11.02 -25.48 -16.22
CA HIS A 324 -12.08 -25.85 -15.28
C HIS A 324 -11.60 -26.64 -14.05
N ASN A 325 -10.29 -26.78 -13.87
CA ASN A 325 -9.76 -27.51 -12.73
C ASN A 325 -9.74 -26.62 -11.48
N GLU A 326 -10.82 -26.66 -10.70
CA GLU A 326 -11.06 -25.82 -9.51
C GLU A 326 -10.17 -26.15 -8.30
N LEU A 327 -9.19 -27.06 -8.41
CA LEU A 327 -8.37 -27.54 -7.30
C LEU A 327 -7.51 -26.45 -6.61
N ARG A 328 -7.43 -25.24 -7.17
CA ARG A 328 -6.80 -24.06 -6.53
C ARG A 328 -7.66 -22.81 -6.77
N LYS A 329 -8.57 -22.58 -5.86
CA LYS A 329 -9.53 -21.47 -5.97
C LYS A 329 -8.94 -20.05 -5.89
N ASP A 330 -7.74 -19.82 -5.33
CA ASP A 330 -7.33 -18.43 -5.07
C ASP A 330 -5.82 -18.20 -5.14
N PHE A 331 -5.35 -17.64 -6.24
CA PHE A 331 -4.09 -16.88 -6.29
C PHE A 331 -4.25 -15.42 -5.82
N LYS A 332 -5.22 -15.16 -4.93
CA LYS A 332 -5.51 -13.81 -4.44
C LYS A 332 -4.67 -13.41 -3.22
N ARG A 333 -3.75 -14.26 -2.80
CA ARG A 333 -2.90 -14.02 -1.63
C ARG A 333 -1.48 -14.52 -1.84
N VAL A 334 -0.53 -13.80 -1.23
CA VAL A 334 0.88 -14.20 -1.13
C VAL A 334 1.31 -14.13 0.34
N GLY A 335 2.00 -15.16 0.81
CA GLY A 335 2.44 -15.25 2.19
C GLY A 335 3.67 -14.39 2.49
N ILE A 336 3.80 -13.89 3.71
CA ILE A 336 5.06 -13.33 4.21
C ILE A 336 5.93 -14.50 4.64
N LYS A 337 7.07 -14.69 3.95
CA LYS A 337 7.98 -15.83 4.16
C LYS A 337 8.96 -15.59 5.30
N ALA A 338 9.54 -14.39 5.32
CA ALA A 338 10.56 -14.02 6.31
C ALA A 338 10.60 -12.50 6.50
N VAL A 339 10.96 -12.08 7.70
CA VAL A 339 11.31 -10.71 8.05
C VAL A 339 12.71 -10.76 8.67
N ARG A 340 13.64 -9.98 8.13
CA ARG A 340 15.04 -9.98 8.57
C ARG A 340 15.48 -8.55 8.92
N PRO A 341 15.92 -8.28 10.16
CA PRO A 341 16.52 -7.00 10.49
C PRO A 341 17.81 -6.82 9.68
N LEU A 342 18.01 -5.65 9.11
CA LEU A 342 19.22 -5.32 8.36
C LEU A 342 20.37 -4.85 9.28
N GLY A 343 20.11 -4.64 10.57
CA GLY A 343 21.11 -4.18 11.55
C GLY A 343 21.63 -2.76 11.28
N LYS A 344 20.90 -1.96 10.51
CA LYS A 344 21.25 -0.57 10.18
C LYS A 344 19.99 0.27 10.02
N LYS A 345 20.13 1.56 10.28
CA LYS A 345 19.12 2.55 9.96
C LYS A 345 19.26 2.95 8.49
N LEU A 346 18.14 3.17 7.84
CA LEU A 346 18.06 3.64 6.45
C LEU A 346 17.09 4.81 6.37
N PRO A 347 17.31 5.74 5.42
CA PRO A 347 16.38 6.82 5.19
C PRO A 347 15.04 6.26 4.69
N MET A 348 13.99 6.60 5.39
CA MET A 348 12.64 6.09 5.18
C MET A 348 11.68 7.23 4.83
N MET A 349 10.63 6.91 4.12
CA MET A 349 9.59 7.86 3.71
C MET A 349 8.22 7.17 3.71
N CYS A 350 7.18 7.93 3.93
CA CYS A 350 5.79 7.52 3.75
C CYS A 350 5.14 8.38 2.68
N ILE A 351 4.19 7.83 1.93
CA ILE A 351 3.37 8.60 0.98
C ILE A 351 1.90 8.50 1.36
N LYS A 352 1.10 9.48 0.98
CA LYS A 352 -0.35 9.41 1.00
C LYS A 352 -0.89 9.33 -0.41
N VAL A 353 -1.81 8.41 -0.66
CA VAL A 353 -2.46 8.22 -1.95
C VAL A 353 -3.95 8.56 -1.88
N ASP A 354 -4.49 9.05 -3.00
CA ASP A 354 -5.89 9.46 -3.15
C ASP A 354 -6.76 8.29 -3.60
N ASN A 355 -6.84 7.25 -2.77
CA ASN A 355 -7.80 6.17 -2.98
C ASN A 355 -8.43 5.73 -1.65
N GLU A 356 -9.66 5.22 -1.72
CA GLU A 356 -10.46 4.89 -0.54
C GLU A 356 -9.89 3.74 0.33
N GLU A 357 -9.04 2.89 -0.23
CA GLU A 357 -8.44 1.77 0.50
C GLU A 357 -7.09 2.13 1.11
N GLU A 358 -6.52 3.29 0.72
CA GLU A 358 -5.19 3.72 1.11
C GLU A 358 -4.10 2.66 0.84
N LEU A 359 -4.34 1.80 -0.17
CA LEU A 359 -3.42 0.77 -0.62
C LEU A 359 -2.75 1.18 -1.93
N TYR A 360 -1.44 0.94 -2.03
CA TYR A 360 -0.67 1.15 -3.25
C TYR A 360 0.30 0.01 -3.51
N LEU A 361 0.88 -0.03 -4.70
CA LEU A 361 1.84 -1.04 -5.12
C LEU A 361 3.26 -0.48 -4.98
N SER A 362 4.06 -1.10 -4.14
CA SER A 362 5.48 -0.84 -3.94
C SER A 362 6.31 -2.04 -4.40
N ASN A 363 7.59 -1.88 -4.59
CA ASN A 363 8.56 -2.95 -4.85
C ASN A 363 8.03 -4.16 -5.62
N ASN A 364 8.16 -4.15 -6.94
CA ASN A 364 7.68 -5.26 -7.77
C ASN A 364 6.22 -5.65 -7.48
N PHE A 365 5.36 -4.63 -7.34
CA PHE A 365 3.91 -4.79 -7.15
C PHE A 365 3.51 -5.47 -5.82
N ILE A 366 4.21 -5.18 -4.73
CA ILE A 366 3.80 -5.56 -3.37
C ILE A 366 2.71 -4.59 -2.91
N VAL A 367 1.56 -5.13 -2.48
CA VAL A 367 0.47 -4.32 -1.92
C VAL A 367 0.84 -3.87 -0.51
N THR A 368 0.86 -2.57 -0.28
CA THR A 368 1.17 -1.92 1.00
C THR A 368 0.13 -0.84 1.35
N HIS A 369 0.20 -0.28 2.54
CA HIS A 369 -0.84 0.60 3.09
C HIS A 369 -0.25 1.90 3.65
N ASN A 370 -1.05 3.01 3.61
CA ASN A 370 -0.71 4.25 4.30
C ASN A 370 -1.94 4.89 4.98
N THR A 371 -1.75 5.85 5.93
CA THR A 371 -2.85 6.62 6.55
C THR A 371 -2.37 7.91 7.23
N THR A 372 -3.12 9.03 7.15
CA THR A 372 -2.91 10.21 8.03
C THR A 372 -4.13 11.14 8.05
N TYR A 373 -4.71 11.40 9.27
CA TYR A 373 -5.83 12.32 9.48
C TYR A 373 -5.38 13.79 9.67
N ILE A 374 -4.19 14.03 10.24
CA ILE A 374 -3.67 15.38 10.57
C ILE A 374 -3.68 16.33 9.37
N ASN A 375 -3.44 15.80 8.17
CA ASN A 375 -3.40 16.58 6.93
C ASN A 375 -4.74 17.25 6.55
N THR A 376 -5.84 16.86 7.18
CA THR A 376 -7.15 17.48 6.93
C THR A 376 -7.41 18.72 7.78
N LEU A 377 -6.49 19.08 8.69
CA LEU A 377 -6.59 20.29 9.52
C LEU A 377 -6.47 21.54 8.65
N PRO A 378 -7.30 22.56 8.88
CA PRO A 378 -7.32 23.77 8.05
C PRO A 378 -6.23 24.78 8.46
N GLY A 379 -5.82 25.61 7.49
CA GLY A 379 -4.90 26.73 7.69
C GLY A 379 -3.47 26.31 8.01
N LYS A 380 -2.71 27.17 8.66
CA LYS A 380 -1.36 26.87 9.17
C LYS A 380 -1.46 25.95 10.38
N VAL A 381 -0.76 24.83 10.35
CA VAL A 381 -0.83 23.76 11.35
C VAL A 381 0.49 23.64 12.10
N LEU A 382 0.46 23.75 13.41
CA LEU A 382 1.56 23.32 14.27
C LEU A 382 1.27 21.89 14.74
N VAL A 383 2.25 21.01 14.64
CA VAL A 383 2.17 19.65 15.18
C VAL A 383 3.20 19.50 16.29
N ILE A 384 2.74 19.15 17.49
CA ILE A 384 3.59 18.72 18.61
C ILE A 384 3.77 17.21 18.45
N ASP A 385 4.97 16.80 17.98
CA ASP A 385 5.32 15.41 17.70
C ASP A 385 6.17 14.84 18.84
N THR A 386 5.65 13.82 19.52
CA THR A 386 6.36 13.13 20.61
C THR A 386 6.93 11.78 20.21
N ASP A 387 6.55 11.25 19.04
CA ASP A 387 6.93 9.92 18.54
C ASP A 387 8.00 9.96 17.46
N ARG A 388 8.37 11.17 16.98
CA ARG A 388 9.14 11.36 15.74
C ARG A 388 8.44 10.81 14.50
N GLY A 389 7.16 10.52 14.60
CA GLY A 389 6.37 10.00 13.49
C GLY A 389 6.09 11.04 12.42
N LEU A 390 6.25 12.31 12.74
CA LEU A 390 5.97 13.47 11.88
C LEU A 390 7.23 14.32 11.58
N ALA A 391 8.42 13.91 12.00
CA ALA A 391 9.71 14.57 11.67
C ALA A 391 9.89 14.77 10.16
N SER A 392 8.89 14.49 9.41
CA SER A 392 8.89 14.34 7.98
C SER A 392 7.57 14.75 7.32
N VAL A 393 6.79 15.61 7.94
CA VAL A 393 5.77 16.35 7.21
C VAL A 393 6.53 17.25 6.24
N ASP A 394 6.37 16.97 4.94
CA ASP A 394 6.92 17.78 3.87
C ASP A 394 6.58 19.26 4.14
N PRO A 395 7.47 20.19 3.84
CA PRO A 395 7.21 21.59 3.95
C PRO A 395 6.15 22.08 2.93
N ASP A 396 4.94 21.54 2.99
CA ASP A 396 3.78 22.37 2.70
C ASP A 396 3.91 23.52 3.70
N GLU A 397 4.11 24.75 3.23
CA GLU A 397 4.30 25.95 4.05
C GLU A 397 3.26 26.12 5.18
N ARG A 398 2.21 25.27 5.18
CA ARG A 398 1.16 25.20 6.17
C ARG A 398 1.54 24.44 7.43
N PHE A 399 2.52 23.52 7.39
CA PHE A 399 2.87 22.67 8.52
C PHE A 399 4.20 23.09 9.15
N ALA A 400 4.19 23.27 10.46
CA ALA A 400 5.37 23.28 11.28
C ALA A 400 5.31 22.12 12.26
N VAL A 401 6.39 21.37 12.38
CA VAL A 401 6.50 20.24 13.31
C VAL A 401 7.47 20.62 14.41
N ALA A 402 7.01 20.57 15.65
CA ALA A 402 7.82 20.67 16.85
C ALA A 402 8.13 19.24 17.33
N GLU A 403 9.33 18.73 17.02
CA GLU A 403 9.83 17.48 17.57
C GLU A 403 10.13 17.65 19.06
N CYS A 404 9.36 17.02 19.92
CA CYS A 404 9.47 17.16 21.36
C CYS A 404 10.14 15.93 21.98
N HIS A 405 11.34 16.12 22.53
CA HIS A 405 12.13 15.09 23.21
C HIS A 405 12.12 15.25 24.73
N THR A 406 11.78 16.44 25.19
CA THR A 406 11.69 16.82 26.59
C THR A 406 10.37 17.53 26.87
N TRP A 407 10.00 17.61 28.16
CA TRP A 407 8.84 18.40 28.59
C TRP A 407 9.00 19.89 28.23
N ASN A 408 10.23 20.42 28.28
CA ASN A 408 10.49 21.83 27.93
C ASN A 408 10.22 22.10 26.44
N ASP A 409 10.50 21.15 25.55
CA ASP A 409 10.20 21.30 24.12
C ASP A 409 8.68 21.43 23.89
N VAL A 410 7.87 20.66 24.65
CA VAL A 410 6.41 20.78 24.61
C VAL A 410 5.94 22.17 25.06
N LEU A 411 6.51 22.69 26.15
CA LEU A 411 6.18 24.04 26.64
C LEU A 411 6.57 25.11 25.61
N GLU A 412 7.73 25.00 24.99
CA GLU A 412 8.18 25.93 23.95
C GLU A 412 7.24 25.86 22.72
N ALA A 413 6.87 24.68 22.26
CA ALA A 413 5.93 24.51 21.15
C ALA A 413 4.55 25.14 21.46
N MET A 414 4.07 25.05 22.71
CA MET A 414 2.82 25.67 23.13
C MET A 414 2.87 27.20 23.07
N ILE A 415 4.04 27.81 23.26
CA ILE A 415 4.22 29.28 23.13
C ILE A 415 3.95 29.73 21.70
N TYR A 416 4.42 28.95 20.71
CA TYR A 416 4.21 29.23 19.27
C TYR A 416 2.83 28.90 18.77
N ALA A 417 2.06 28.06 19.46
CA ALA A 417 0.75 27.56 19.00
C ALA A 417 -0.25 28.69 18.66
N LYS A 418 -0.12 29.86 19.29
CA LYS A 418 -0.96 31.04 19.02
C LYS A 418 -0.80 31.60 17.59
N ASP A 419 0.35 31.35 16.93
CA ASP A 419 0.69 31.91 15.62
C ASP A 419 0.17 31.01 14.47
N PHE A 420 -0.44 29.87 14.79
CA PHE A 420 -1.00 28.90 13.86
C PHE A 420 -2.54 28.92 13.90
N ASP A 421 -3.18 28.48 12.82
CA ASP A 421 -4.64 28.33 12.73
C ASP A 421 -5.12 27.04 13.38
N SER A 422 -4.28 26.01 13.33
CA SER A 422 -4.56 24.67 13.86
C SER A 422 -3.37 24.17 14.69
N LEU A 423 -3.66 23.42 15.74
CA LEU A 423 -2.69 22.71 16.58
C LEU A 423 -3.06 21.23 16.65
N ALA A 424 -2.12 20.36 16.34
CA ALA A 424 -2.22 18.92 16.56
C ALA A 424 -1.24 18.47 17.64
N VAL A 425 -1.67 17.66 18.60
CA VAL A 425 -0.82 16.99 19.59
C VAL A 425 -0.75 15.51 19.23
N ASP A 426 0.38 15.07 18.70
CA ASP A 426 0.62 13.68 18.27
C ASP A 426 1.81 13.08 19.06
N HIS A 427 1.55 12.38 20.14
CA HIS A 427 0.26 12.17 20.84
C HIS A 427 0.35 12.57 22.32
N LEU A 428 -0.78 12.87 22.95
CA LEU A 428 -0.81 13.31 24.36
C LEU A 428 -0.29 12.24 25.35
N THR A 429 -0.39 10.96 24.99
CA THR A 429 0.22 9.87 25.78
C THR A 429 1.75 10.03 25.84
N GLY A 430 2.42 10.38 24.73
CA GLY A 430 3.86 10.67 24.70
C GLY A 430 4.20 11.93 25.51
N VAL A 431 3.38 12.98 25.43
CA VAL A 431 3.54 14.19 26.27
C VAL A 431 3.51 13.81 27.76
N GLN A 432 2.60 12.94 28.17
CA GLN A 432 2.54 12.42 29.56
C GLN A 432 3.84 11.71 29.95
N GLU A 433 4.43 10.92 29.07
CA GLU A 433 5.68 10.20 29.32
C GLU A 433 6.88 11.15 29.43
N LEU A 434 6.93 12.20 28.60
CA LEU A 434 7.97 13.24 28.71
C LEU A 434 7.88 13.99 30.03
N LEU A 435 6.65 14.27 30.50
CA LEU A 435 6.46 14.91 31.81
C LEU A 435 6.88 13.98 32.95
N TYR A 436 6.60 12.67 32.88
CA TYR A 436 7.06 11.72 33.90
C TYR A 436 8.58 11.71 34.00
N LYS A 437 9.30 11.68 32.87
CA LYS A 437 10.77 11.76 32.83
C LYS A 437 11.27 13.05 33.49
N HIS A 438 10.68 14.18 33.11
CA HIS A 438 11.06 15.49 33.68
C HIS A 438 10.87 15.54 35.20
N ILE A 439 9.76 15.06 35.74
CA ILE A 439 9.49 15.04 37.19
C ILE A 439 10.46 14.11 37.91
N MET A 440 10.74 12.93 37.35
CA MET A 440 11.71 11.98 37.91
C MET A 440 13.13 12.54 37.93
N GLU A 441 13.56 13.20 36.86
CA GLU A 441 14.87 13.87 36.77
C GLU A 441 15.01 14.99 37.81
N LYS A 442 14.01 15.87 37.90
CA LYS A 442 13.96 16.95 38.87
C LYS A 442 14.05 16.45 40.33
N ALA A 443 13.43 15.32 40.62
CA ALA A 443 13.43 14.70 41.94
C ALA A 443 14.60 13.72 42.14
N SER A 444 15.49 13.55 41.16
CA SER A 444 16.57 12.54 41.16
C SER A 444 16.06 11.12 41.50
N SER A 445 14.85 10.80 41.04
CA SER A 445 14.17 9.51 41.31
C SER A 445 14.20 8.60 40.10
N LYS A 446 14.38 7.29 40.33
CA LYS A 446 14.33 6.27 39.28
C LYS A 446 12.92 5.74 39.01
N LYS A 447 11.93 6.13 39.83
CA LYS A 447 10.53 5.66 39.74
C LYS A 447 9.56 6.77 40.11
N MET A 448 8.42 6.79 39.44
CA MET A 448 7.30 7.64 39.82
C MET A 448 6.72 7.22 41.17
N THR A 449 6.46 8.18 42.04
CA THR A 449 5.79 7.99 43.33
C THR A 449 4.38 8.58 43.31
N LEU A 450 3.51 8.20 44.26
CA LEU A 450 2.16 8.76 44.35
C LEU A 450 2.07 10.28 44.34
N PRO A 451 2.92 11.04 45.11
CA PRO A 451 2.95 12.50 45.00
C PRO A 451 3.32 13.01 43.62
N MET A 452 4.30 12.37 42.95
CA MET A 452 4.72 12.73 41.58
C MET A 452 3.62 12.51 40.55
N TYR A 453 2.81 11.44 40.68
CA TYR A 453 1.61 11.26 39.85
C TYR A 453 0.58 12.36 40.11
N GLY A 454 0.43 12.82 41.36
CA GLY A 454 -0.42 13.96 41.69
C GLY A 454 0.05 15.25 41.01
N GLU A 455 1.37 15.55 41.09
CA GLU A 455 1.99 16.67 40.40
C GLU A 455 1.79 16.59 38.88
N ALA A 456 2.10 15.44 38.26
CA ALA A 456 1.91 15.21 36.82
C ALA A 456 0.45 15.39 36.40
N SER A 457 -0.50 14.88 37.18
CA SER A 457 -1.93 15.06 36.91
C SER A 457 -2.34 16.53 36.89
N THR A 458 -1.82 17.33 37.82
CA THR A 458 -2.11 18.76 37.90
C THR A 458 -1.53 19.52 36.70
N ILE A 459 -0.29 19.24 36.34
CA ILE A 459 0.40 19.89 35.21
C ILE A 459 -0.30 19.51 33.86
N LEU A 460 -0.64 18.24 33.65
CA LEU A 460 -1.32 17.82 32.41
C LEU A 460 -2.74 18.40 32.29
N LYS A 461 -3.47 18.54 33.39
CA LYS A 461 -4.76 19.24 33.37
C LYS A 461 -4.60 20.71 33.01
N GLY A 462 -3.55 21.39 33.51
CA GLY A 462 -3.21 22.74 33.09
C GLY A 462 -2.92 22.83 31.59
N LEU A 463 -2.15 21.89 31.02
CA LEU A 463 -1.92 21.83 29.59
C LEU A 463 -3.23 21.62 28.78
N ILE A 464 -4.13 20.79 29.27
CA ILE A 464 -5.45 20.62 28.65
C ILE A 464 -6.26 21.92 28.70
N ASP A 465 -6.19 22.69 29.80
CA ASP A 465 -6.85 23.99 29.90
C ASP A 465 -6.27 24.99 28.88
N ASP A 466 -4.96 24.99 28.65
CA ASP A 466 -4.31 25.81 27.63
C ASP A 466 -4.77 25.44 26.22
N LEU A 467 -4.89 24.14 25.92
CA LEU A 467 -5.43 23.65 24.64
C LEU A 467 -6.90 24.09 24.44
N VAL A 468 -7.71 24.01 25.48
CA VAL A 468 -9.10 24.51 25.47
C VAL A 468 -9.13 26.03 25.27
N ALA A 469 -8.25 26.78 25.92
CA ALA A 469 -8.16 28.24 25.77
C ALA A 469 -7.82 28.63 24.31
N LEU A 470 -6.85 27.96 23.69
CA LEU A 470 -6.54 28.11 22.26
C LEU A 470 -7.77 27.85 21.39
N SER A 471 -8.52 26.81 21.67
CA SER A 471 -9.75 26.48 20.95
C SER A 471 -10.83 27.56 21.09
N TYR A 472 -11.02 28.16 22.27
CA TYR A 472 -11.90 29.31 22.46
C TYR A 472 -11.38 30.58 21.77
N ALA A 473 -10.06 30.71 21.60
CA ALA A 473 -9.45 31.78 20.82
C ALA A 473 -9.66 31.62 19.30
N GLY A 474 -10.32 30.55 18.88
CA GLY A 474 -10.68 30.30 17.48
C GLY A 474 -9.70 29.41 16.72
N LYS A 475 -8.73 28.81 17.41
CA LYS A 475 -7.83 27.82 16.83
C LYS A 475 -8.51 26.45 16.74
N ASN A 476 -8.11 25.65 15.75
CA ASN A 476 -8.57 24.26 15.66
C ASN A 476 -7.59 23.37 16.45
N VAL A 477 -8.07 22.72 17.49
CA VAL A 477 -7.22 21.89 18.35
C VAL A 477 -7.57 20.42 18.19
N TYR A 478 -6.59 19.65 17.80
CA TYR A 478 -6.68 18.21 17.59
C TYR A 478 -5.71 17.47 18.51
N VAL A 479 -6.22 16.52 19.28
CA VAL A 479 -5.44 15.72 20.23
C VAL A 479 -5.57 14.26 19.90
N ILE A 480 -4.44 13.59 19.74
CA ILE A 480 -4.36 12.14 19.55
C ILE A 480 -3.95 11.51 20.88
N CYS A 481 -4.52 10.36 21.21
CA CYS A 481 -4.10 9.51 22.31
C CYS A 481 -3.96 8.07 21.82
N GLN A 482 -3.00 7.33 22.37
CA GLN A 482 -3.01 5.88 22.26
C GLN A 482 -4.17 5.32 23.08
N GLN A 483 -4.65 4.14 22.70
CA GLN A 483 -5.68 3.42 23.48
C GLN A 483 -5.07 2.49 24.51
N LYS A 484 -5.82 2.22 25.56
CA LYS A 484 -5.62 1.07 26.44
C LYS A 484 -6.92 0.34 26.67
N SER A 485 -6.83 -0.99 26.81
CA SER A 485 -7.93 -1.83 27.26
C SER A 485 -7.86 -1.93 28.78
N VAL A 486 -9.00 -1.75 29.44
CA VAL A 486 -9.14 -2.06 30.85
C VAL A 486 -9.60 -3.51 30.92
N ASN A 487 -8.74 -4.41 31.43
CA ASN A 487 -9.06 -5.84 31.54
C ASN A 487 -10.11 -6.09 32.60
N LEU A 488 -11.00 -7.05 32.32
CA LEU A 488 -12.08 -7.49 33.25
C LEU A 488 -11.57 -8.08 34.57
N GLU A 489 -10.31 -8.49 34.64
CA GLU A 489 -9.71 -9.03 35.88
C GLU A 489 -9.61 -8.01 37.01
N ASP A 490 -9.62 -6.71 36.67
CA ASP A 490 -9.62 -5.59 37.65
C ASP A 490 -11.04 -5.11 38.00
N VAL A 491 -12.10 -5.69 37.40
CA VAL A 491 -13.50 -5.28 37.60
C VAL A 491 -14.26 -6.40 38.27
N VAL A 492 -14.75 -6.14 39.47
CA VAL A 492 -15.46 -7.08 40.33
C VAL A 492 -16.87 -7.47 39.81
N ASP A 493 -17.33 -6.87 38.71
CA ASP A 493 -18.67 -7.07 38.13
C ASP A 493 -18.57 -7.65 36.69
N GLU A 494 -18.94 -8.92 36.53
CA GLU A 494 -18.90 -9.66 35.24
C GLU A 494 -19.81 -9.09 34.15
N ASN A 495 -20.65 -8.10 34.45
CA ASN A 495 -21.58 -7.47 33.50
C ASN A 495 -21.02 -6.16 32.87
N ILE A 496 -19.84 -5.71 33.28
CA ILE A 496 -19.23 -4.51 32.67
C ILE A 496 -18.36 -4.92 31.48
N PRO A 497 -18.69 -4.49 30.23
CA PRO A 497 -17.85 -4.80 29.08
C PRO A 497 -16.47 -4.16 29.22
N ALA A 498 -15.44 -4.86 28.77
CA ALA A 498 -14.08 -4.32 28.68
C ALA A 498 -14.10 -2.93 28.05
N SER A 499 -13.59 -1.92 28.76
CA SER A 499 -13.60 -0.55 28.27
C SER A 499 -12.32 -0.23 27.52
N ILE A 500 -12.46 0.38 26.35
CA ILE A 500 -11.36 0.93 25.56
C ILE A 500 -11.35 2.45 25.78
N ILE A 501 -10.25 2.96 26.34
CA ILE A 501 -10.12 4.34 26.75
C ILE A 501 -8.78 4.94 26.30
N PRO A 502 -8.62 6.28 26.28
CA PRO A 502 -7.32 6.92 26.07
C PRO A 502 -6.28 6.43 27.08
N ASN A 503 -5.06 6.10 26.61
CA ASN A 503 -3.96 5.65 27.45
C ASN A 503 -3.31 6.84 28.21
N LEU A 504 -4.01 7.33 29.20
CA LEU A 504 -3.61 8.40 30.10
C LEU A 504 -3.84 7.97 31.56
N MET A 505 -3.30 8.74 32.51
CA MET A 505 -3.74 8.64 33.90
C MET A 505 -5.25 8.81 33.98
N GLU A 506 -5.93 8.02 34.80
CA GLU A 506 -7.40 7.99 34.86
C GLU A 506 -8.02 9.37 35.11
N SER A 507 -7.45 10.13 36.06
CA SER A 507 -7.89 11.50 36.37
C SER A 507 -7.69 12.48 35.21
N VAL A 508 -6.63 12.32 34.41
CA VAL A 508 -6.34 13.15 33.22
C VAL A 508 -7.25 12.74 32.07
N GLY A 509 -7.43 11.43 31.83
CA GLY A 509 -8.34 10.91 30.81
C GLY A 509 -9.79 11.37 31.04
N LYS A 510 -10.29 11.31 32.28
CA LYS A 510 -11.62 11.85 32.65
C LYS A 510 -11.71 13.36 32.41
N TYR A 511 -10.63 14.11 32.74
CA TYR A 511 -10.58 15.55 32.54
C TYR A 511 -10.55 15.92 31.05
N LEU A 512 -9.74 15.25 30.25
CA LEU A 512 -9.70 15.42 28.80
C LEU A 512 -11.08 15.14 28.16
N THR A 513 -11.76 14.07 28.61
CA THR A 513 -13.11 13.74 28.15
C THR A 513 -14.10 14.86 28.47
N ALA A 514 -14.05 15.42 29.68
CA ALA A 514 -14.91 16.51 30.07
C ALA A 514 -14.65 17.77 29.25
N SER A 515 -13.39 18.08 28.96
CA SER A 515 -12.91 19.31 28.31
C SER A 515 -13.04 19.27 26.78
N SER A 516 -12.98 18.09 26.14
CA SER A 516 -13.10 17.96 24.68
C SER A 516 -14.54 18.14 24.21
N ARG A 517 -14.72 18.78 23.05
CA ARG A 517 -16.02 18.91 22.38
C ARG A 517 -16.42 17.63 21.65
N VAL A 518 -15.46 17.01 21.01
CA VAL A 518 -15.61 15.70 20.33
C VAL A 518 -14.57 14.75 20.90
N ILE A 519 -15.01 13.56 21.25
CA ILE A 519 -14.13 12.41 21.50
C ILE A 519 -14.62 11.28 20.64
N GLY A 520 -13.73 10.77 19.80
CA GLY A 520 -13.99 9.65 18.91
C GLY A 520 -12.96 8.55 19.10
N HIS A 521 -13.38 7.33 18.87
CA HIS A 521 -12.51 6.16 18.79
C HIS A 521 -12.25 5.87 17.30
N THR A 522 -10.98 5.89 16.92
CA THR A 522 -10.57 5.51 15.57
C THR A 522 -10.53 4.00 15.46
N GLU A 523 -11.30 3.45 14.55
CA GLU A 523 -11.36 2.02 14.30
C GLU A 523 -11.39 1.73 12.80
N ARG A 524 -10.94 0.55 12.44
CA ARG A 524 -11.04 0.04 11.09
C ARG A 524 -12.14 -1.00 11.04
N VAL A 525 -13.10 -0.78 10.17
CA VAL A 525 -14.28 -1.64 10.05
C VAL A 525 -14.48 -2.14 8.63
N LEU A 526 -14.85 -3.41 8.56
CA LEU A 526 -15.17 -4.09 7.31
C LEU A 526 -16.68 -4.03 7.07
N LYS A 527 -17.12 -3.30 6.05
CA LYS A 527 -18.51 -3.37 5.57
C LYS A 527 -18.61 -4.27 4.36
N SER A 528 -19.50 -5.26 4.40
CA SER A 528 -19.77 -6.13 3.26
C SER A 528 -21.15 -5.83 2.67
N LYS A 529 -21.23 -5.71 1.33
CA LYS A 529 -22.47 -5.56 0.57
C LYS A 529 -22.55 -6.66 -0.49
N VAL A 530 -23.70 -7.28 -0.64
CA VAL A 530 -23.96 -8.24 -1.71
C VAL A 530 -24.39 -7.46 -2.96
N VAL A 531 -23.60 -7.59 -4.03
CA VAL A 531 -23.91 -6.98 -5.33
C VAL A 531 -23.96 -8.10 -6.36
N LYS A 532 -25.11 -8.30 -7.00
CA LYS A 532 -25.36 -9.39 -7.98
C LYS A 532 -24.97 -10.78 -7.46
N GLY A 533 -25.36 -11.10 -6.20
CA GLY A 533 -25.09 -12.42 -5.58
C GLY A 533 -23.65 -12.62 -5.09
N VAL A 534 -22.74 -11.67 -5.33
CA VAL A 534 -21.35 -11.72 -4.86
C VAL A 534 -21.18 -10.81 -3.66
N LYS A 535 -20.73 -11.37 -2.52
CA LYS A 535 -20.43 -10.59 -1.31
C LYS A 535 -19.15 -9.80 -1.54
N LYS A 536 -19.28 -8.48 -1.75
CA LYS A 536 -18.16 -7.54 -1.80
C LYS A 536 -17.97 -6.95 -0.41
N SER A 537 -16.79 -7.12 0.16
CA SER A 537 -16.41 -6.51 1.43
C SER A 537 -15.49 -5.32 1.16
N LYS A 538 -15.73 -4.22 1.86
CA LYS A 538 -14.95 -2.99 1.75
C LYS A 538 -14.53 -2.56 3.15
N ASP A 539 -13.25 -2.28 3.33
CA ASP A 539 -12.67 -1.73 4.54
C ASP A 539 -12.78 -0.21 4.53
N PHE A 540 -13.06 0.35 5.70
CA PHE A 540 -13.10 1.79 5.90
C PHE A 540 -12.39 2.14 7.21
N TYR A 541 -11.62 3.23 7.20
CA TYR A 541 -11.35 3.93 8.43
C TYR A 541 -12.60 4.66 8.86
N GLN A 542 -12.98 4.46 10.10
CA GLN A 542 -14.09 5.21 10.66
C GLN A 542 -13.71 5.73 12.04
N VAL A 543 -14.28 6.86 12.36
CA VAL A 543 -14.32 7.36 13.73
C VAL A 543 -15.67 7.04 14.29
N ARG A 544 -15.70 6.27 15.39
CA ARG A 544 -16.90 6.04 16.18
C ARG A 544 -17.13 7.24 17.07
N LEU A 545 -18.33 7.82 17.00
CA LEU A 545 -18.71 9.03 17.73
C LEU A 545 -19.80 8.76 18.79
N SER A 546 -20.53 7.65 18.65
CA SER A 546 -21.63 7.28 19.55
C SER A 546 -21.96 5.79 19.47
N GLY A 547 -22.88 5.30 20.29
CA GLY A 547 -23.60 4.03 20.11
C GLY A 547 -22.99 2.81 20.78
N ASN A 548 -21.78 2.84 21.36
CA ASN A 548 -21.21 1.69 22.05
C ASN A 548 -20.65 2.08 23.45
N PRO A 549 -21.21 1.56 24.56
CA PRO A 549 -20.79 1.91 25.91
C PRO A 549 -19.37 1.44 26.29
N ALA A 550 -18.77 0.52 25.53
CA ALA A 550 -17.39 0.08 25.74
C ALA A 550 -16.35 1.16 25.41
N TYR A 551 -16.74 2.24 24.71
CA TYR A 551 -15.85 3.33 24.32
C TYR A 551 -16.20 4.63 25.04
N ASN A 552 -15.16 5.38 25.42
CA ASN A 552 -15.34 6.70 26.00
C ASN A 552 -15.55 7.75 24.91
N LEU A 553 -16.79 7.96 24.49
CA LEU A 553 -17.19 8.79 23.38
C LEU A 553 -17.96 10.04 23.84
N LYS A 554 -17.79 11.16 23.11
CA LYS A 554 -18.51 12.39 23.40
C LYS A 554 -18.62 13.26 22.14
N VAL A 555 -19.81 13.77 21.88
CA VAL A 555 -20.00 14.88 20.91
C VAL A 555 -20.91 15.91 21.54
N THR A 556 -20.39 17.11 21.79
CA THR A 556 -21.18 18.24 22.24
C THR A 556 -21.78 18.94 21.01
N ARG A 557 -23.10 18.91 20.89
CA ARG A 557 -23.86 19.36 19.72
C ARG A 557 -25.03 20.27 20.09
N LYS A 558 -25.60 20.93 19.10
CA LYS A 558 -26.93 21.57 19.26
C LYS A 558 -27.99 20.48 19.47
N PRO A 559 -29.01 20.70 20.32
CA PRO A 559 -29.97 19.67 20.71
C PRO A 559 -30.74 18.99 19.56
N VAL A 560 -30.87 19.66 18.40
CA VAL A 560 -31.67 19.20 17.25
C VAL A 560 -30.87 18.35 16.26
N LEU A 561 -29.54 18.28 16.41
CA LEU A 561 -28.70 17.59 15.43
C LEU A 561 -28.54 16.11 15.74
N SER A 562 -28.73 15.25 14.76
CA SER A 562 -28.39 13.83 14.85
C SER A 562 -26.91 13.65 14.58
N ILE A 563 -26.28 12.69 15.26
CA ILE A 563 -24.87 12.32 15.06
C ILE A 563 -24.85 10.89 14.57
N PRO A 564 -24.12 10.59 13.48
CA PRO A 564 -23.94 9.21 13.06
C PRO A 564 -23.14 8.45 14.11
N GLU A 565 -23.40 7.16 14.24
CA GLU A 565 -22.62 6.28 15.11
C GLU A 565 -21.14 6.30 14.69
N THR A 566 -20.90 6.27 13.38
CA THR A 566 -19.57 6.21 12.80
C THR A 566 -19.47 7.15 11.59
N VAL A 567 -18.31 7.76 11.40
CA VAL A 567 -17.94 8.56 10.22
C VAL A 567 -16.83 7.85 9.48
N ILE A 568 -17.07 7.54 8.23
CA ILE A 568 -16.11 6.84 7.35
C ILE A 568 -15.19 7.87 6.69
N ASN A 569 -13.89 7.57 6.64
CA ASN A 569 -12.85 8.45 6.09
C ASN A 569 -13.02 9.89 6.61
N PRO A 570 -12.92 10.07 7.94
CA PRO A 570 -13.24 11.35 8.56
C PRO A 570 -12.27 12.44 8.10
N THR A 571 -12.78 13.64 7.85
CA THR A 571 -12.00 14.86 7.72
C THR A 571 -12.31 15.79 8.87
N TRP A 572 -11.42 16.72 9.17
CA TRP A 572 -11.64 17.74 10.20
C TRP A 572 -12.98 18.48 9.99
N GLU A 573 -13.22 18.94 8.76
CA GLU A 573 -14.43 19.67 8.40
C GLU A 573 -15.69 18.82 8.61
N ALA A 574 -15.66 17.53 8.23
CA ALA A 574 -16.78 16.63 8.43
C ALA A 574 -17.11 16.44 9.91
N ILE A 575 -16.09 16.16 10.73
CA ILE A 575 -16.25 15.91 12.17
C ILE A 575 -16.77 17.17 12.89
N VAL A 576 -16.14 18.32 12.67
CA VAL A 576 -16.57 19.59 13.28
C VAL A 576 -17.95 19.99 12.79
N GLY A 577 -18.26 19.77 11.51
CA GLY A 577 -19.54 20.07 10.90
C GLY A 577 -20.71 19.31 11.52
N TYR A 578 -20.51 18.12 12.10
CA TYR A 578 -21.57 17.44 12.89
C TYR A 578 -21.90 18.16 14.19
N THR A 579 -21.03 19.03 14.70
CA THR A 579 -21.29 19.77 15.93
C THR A 579 -22.08 21.06 15.70
N ASP A 580 -22.03 21.66 14.51
CA ASP A 580 -22.72 22.90 14.16
C ASP A 580 -23.82 22.74 13.09
N GLY A 581 -23.89 21.57 12.47
CA GLY A 581 -24.91 21.22 11.46
C GLY A 581 -24.51 21.50 10.02
N THR A 582 -23.30 21.99 9.74
CA THR A 582 -22.88 22.30 8.36
C THR A 582 -22.72 21.04 7.50
N THR A 583 -22.26 19.94 8.05
CA THR A 583 -22.14 18.66 7.35
C THR A 583 -23.51 18.09 6.97
N GLN A 584 -24.50 18.14 7.87
CA GLN A 584 -25.85 17.66 7.59
C GLN A 584 -26.55 18.48 6.49
N ALA A 585 -26.32 19.80 6.46
CA ALA A 585 -26.84 20.66 5.41
C ALA A 585 -26.23 20.33 4.02
N LYS A 586 -24.94 19.98 3.97
CA LYS A 586 -24.27 19.53 2.73
C LYS A 586 -24.80 18.17 2.26
N GLU A 587 -25.01 17.22 3.18
CA GLU A 587 -25.57 15.89 2.86
C GLU A 587 -27.02 15.96 2.38
N ALA A 588 -27.84 16.85 2.95
CA ALA A 588 -29.21 17.07 2.51
C ALA A 588 -29.25 17.63 1.08
N LYS A 589 -28.46 18.68 0.77
CA LYS A 589 -28.34 19.23 -0.60
C LYS A 589 -27.84 18.19 -1.61
N ALA A 590 -26.87 17.34 -1.23
CA ALA A 590 -26.37 16.30 -2.12
C ALA A 590 -27.40 15.18 -2.41
N LYS A 591 -28.37 14.96 -1.51
CA LYS A 591 -29.51 14.05 -1.74
C LYS A 591 -30.53 14.65 -2.68
N GLU A 592 -30.92 15.91 -2.48
CA GLU A 592 -31.82 16.64 -3.36
C GLU A 592 -31.30 16.66 -4.80
N THR A 593 -30.04 17.01 -5.02
CA THR A 593 -29.40 17.01 -6.34
C THR A 593 -29.36 15.61 -7.00
N LYS A 594 -29.28 14.52 -6.21
CA LYS A 594 -29.33 13.16 -6.74
C LYS A 594 -30.73 12.66 -7.03
N GLU A 595 -31.75 13.22 -6.40
CA GLU A 595 -33.17 12.94 -6.70
C GLU A 595 -33.64 13.71 -7.93
N GLU A 596 -33.18 14.94 -8.11
CA GLU A 596 -33.45 15.74 -9.33
C GLU A 596 -32.82 15.12 -10.59
N THR A 597 -31.57 14.57 -10.47
CA THR A 597 -30.90 13.88 -11.61
C THR A 597 -31.41 12.46 -11.89
N LYS A 598 -32.33 11.91 -11.09
CA LYS A 598 -33.02 10.64 -11.36
C LYS A 598 -34.42 10.80 -11.87
N GLY A 599 -34.91 12.02 -11.90
CA GLY A 599 -36.25 12.40 -12.40
C GLY A 599 -36.27 12.97 -13.81
N GLU A 600 -35.07 13.15 -14.44
CA GLU A 600 -34.86 13.38 -15.87
C GLU A 600 -34.40 12.08 -16.56
#